data_6515f1f0162d20a0c65d353f51093186
#
_entry.id   6515f1f0162d20a0c65d353f51093186
#
_cell.length_a   1.000
_cell.length_b   1.000
_cell.length_c   1.000
_cell.angle_alpha   90.00
_cell.angle_beta   90.00
_cell.angle_gamma   90.00
#
_symmetry.space_group_name_H-M   'P 1'
#
loop_
_entity.id
_entity.type
_entity.pdbx_description
1 polymer ?
#
loop_
_entity_poly.entity_id
_entity_poly.type
_entity_poly.pdbx_seq_one_letter_code
_entity_poly.pdbx_strand_id
1 'polypeptide(L)'
;MTTLYEKGAGEKGWFGPTLTQIADEDQLGQILAYNENQARVLVGKSKDAKPTYYYYVFETAYQNGVIPNSLSGVIQKDRALAELVVIAPEQMEERMAFVNALEMSRSLDESGRVALYGIYFDTDKNTLRPDSLPTLQEIVKLLSANPQMKIHVVGHTDNQGTPDYNLDLSRRRAASVVRELTAKYGVAASRLNSFGCGLFAPVASNESEEGRAKNRRVELVKW
;
A
#
# COMPACT_ATOMS: atom_id res chain seq x y z
N MET A 1 2.25 -17.73 -17.73
CA MET A 1 3.21 -17.86 -16.63
C MET A 1 4.59 -17.58 -17.18
N THR A 2 5.37 -16.72 -16.59
CA THR A 2 6.74 -16.42 -17.04
C THR A 2 7.68 -16.82 -15.92
N THR A 3 8.53 -17.80 -16.17
CA THR A 3 9.58 -18.21 -15.23
C THR A 3 10.66 -17.13 -15.23
N LEU A 4 11.01 -16.63 -14.06
CA LEU A 4 12.08 -15.64 -13.87
C LEU A 4 13.39 -16.33 -13.50
N TYR A 5 13.30 -17.44 -12.80
CA TYR A 5 14.43 -18.22 -12.34
C TYR A 5 14.01 -19.67 -12.12
N GLU A 6 14.85 -20.61 -12.51
CA GLU A 6 14.69 -22.04 -12.23
C GLU A 6 16.08 -22.63 -11.93
N LYS A 7 16.17 -23.43 -10.88
CA LYS A 7 17.38 -24.14 -10.53
C LYS A 7 17.09 -25.56 -10.08
N GLY A 8 17.79 -26.50 -10.66
CA GLY A 8 17.63 -27.94 -10.39
C GLY A 8 18.53 -28.44 -9.28
N ALA A 9 18.24 -29.65 -8.82
CA ALA A 9 19.03 -30.35 -7.84
C ALA A 9 20.49 -30.55 -8.32
N GLY A 10 21.46 -30.37 -7.43
CA GLY A 10 22.88 -30.53 -7.71
C GLY A 10 23.60 -29.36 -8.38
N GLU A 11 22.90 -28.30 -8.78
CA GLU A 11 23.56 -27.09 -9.28
C GLU A 11 24.16 -26.30 -8.13
N LYS A 12 25.46 -25.99 -8.22
CA LYS A 12 26.14 -25.14 -7.22
C LYS A 12 25.62 -23.72 -7.26
N GLY A 13 25.15 -23.22 -6.14
CA GLY A 13 24.70 -21.85 -5.96
C GLY A 13 23.96 -21.66 -4.65
N TRP A 14 23.73 -20.43 -4.34
CA TRP A 14 23.40 -19.89 -3.05
C TRP A 14 21.96 -20.23 -2.61
N PHE A 15 21.77 -21.36 -1.92
CA PHE A 15 20.47 -21.73 -1.34
C PHE A 15 20.47 -21.69 0.20
N GLY A 16 21.64 -21.88 0.83
CA GLY A 16 21.70 -22.13 2.25
C GLY A 16 21.10 -21.05 3.16
N PRO A 17 21.65 -19.82 3.21
CA PRO A 17 21.17 -18.84 4.22
C PRO A 17 19.78 -18.25 3.92
N THR A 18 19.42 -18.11 2.65
CA THR A 18 18.17 -17.45 2.26
C THR A 18 16.96 -18.36 2.41
N LEU A 19 17.11 -19.64 2.12
CA LEU A 19 16.04 -20.63 2.33
C LEU A 19 15.82 -20.88 3.82
N THR A 20 16.88 -20.90 4.63
CA THR A 20 16.77 -21.01 6.08
C THR A 20 16.07 -19.80 6.67
N GLN A 21 16.30 -18.58 6.16
CA GLN A 21 15.64 -17.37 6.63
C GLN A 21 14.15 -17.28 6.22
N ILE A 22 13.80 -17.78 5.05
CA ILE A 22 12.40 -17.80 4.58
C ILE A 22 11.61 -18.93 5.25
N ALA A 23 12.30 -20.02 5.58
CA ALA A 23 11.71 -21.22 6.17
C ALA A 23 11.58 -21.18 7.71
N ASP A 24 12.19 -20.20 8.37
CA ASP A 24 12.25 -20.15 9.85
C ASP A 24 10.89 -19.84 10.51
N GLU A 25 9.90 -19.42 9.75
CA GLU A 25 8.57 -19.10 10.29
C GLU A 25 7.54 -20.23 10.09
N ASP A 26 7.86 -21.29 9.31
CA ASP A 26 6.90 -22.33 8.98
C ASP A 26 7.48 -23.74 9.24
N GLN A 27 6.66 -24.64 9.80
CA GLN A 27 7.06 -26.04 10.10
C GLN A 27 7.49 -26.81 8.83
N LEU A 28 6.94 -26.48 7.68
CA LEU A 28 7.32 -27.03 6.37
C LEU A 28 8.75 -26.64 5.99
N GLY A 29 9.16 -25.42 6.27
CA GLY A 29 10.50 -24.95 5.97
C GLY A 29 11.60 -25.72 6.68
N GLN A 30 11.37 -26.17 7.91
CA GLN A 30 12.32 -27.01 8.64
C GLN A 30 12.47 -28.41 8.01
N ILE A 31 11.42 -28.97 7.41
CA ILE A 31 11.45 -30.26 6.73
C ILE A 31 12.17 -30.15 5.39
N LEU A 32 11.97 -29.05 4.67
CA LEU A 32 12.53 -28.80 3.35
C LEU A 32 14.02 -28.43 3.40
N ALA A 33 14.48 -27.78 4.46
CA ALA A 33 15.87 -27.32 4.62
C ALA A 33 16.91 -28.46 4.75
N TYR A 34 16.49 -29.68 5.05
CA TYR A 34 17.40 -30.81 5.28
C TYR A 34 17.92 -31.51 4.01
N ASN A 35 17.51 -31.10 2.82
CA ASN A 35 17.88 -31.80 1.57
C ASN A 35 18.30 -30.88 0.43
N GLU A 36 19.26 -29.99 0.66
CA GLU A 36 19.78 -29.02 -0.32
C GLU A 36 20.20 -29.64 -1.67
N ASN A 37 20.66 -30.88 -1.67
CA ASN A 37 21.16 -31.55 -2.89
C ASN A 37 20.04 -32.08 -3.81
N GLN A 38 18.79 -32.06 -3.37
CA GLN A 38 17.63 -32.57 -4.11
C GLN A 38 16.53 -31.52 -4.29
N ALA A 39 16.77 -30.30 -3.84
CA ALA A 39 15.81 -29.24 -3.93
C ALA A 39 15.77 -28.59 -5.31
N ARG A 40 14.58 -28.27 -5.78
CA ARG A 40 14.35 -27.38 -6.94
C ARG A 40 13.64 -26.13 -6.48
N VAL A 41 14.07 -25.00 -7.00
CA VAL A 41 13.41 -23.72 -6.76
C VAL A 41 13.00 -23.13 -8.09
N LEU A 42 11.74 -22.74 -8.20
CA LEU A 42 11.19 -22.04 -9.35
C LEU A 42 10.62 -20.70 -8.88
N VAL A 43 11.12 -19.63 -9.45
CA VAL A 43 10.59 -18.29 -9.20
C VAL A 43 9.96 -17.75 -10.48
N GLY A 44 8.77 -17.23 -10.40
CA GLY A 44 8.06 -16.76 -11.57
C GLY A 44 7.12 -15.60 -11.27
N LYS A 45 6.49 -15.12 -12.34
CA LYS A 45 5.41 -14.13 -12.26
C LYS A 45 4.27 -14.50 -13.19
N SER A 46 3.06 -14.06 -12.85
CA SER A 46 1.91 -14.21 -13.74
C SER A 46 2.11 -13.36 -15.01
N LYS A 47 1.74 -13.92 -16.18
CA LYS A 47 1.95 -13.26 -17.47
C LYS A 47 0.88 -12.20 -17.74
N ASP A 48 -0.36 -12.49 -17.42
CA ASP A 48 -1.53 -11.72 -17.86
C ASP A 48 -2.46 -11.29 -16.72
N ALA A 49 -2.12 -11.65 -15.46
CA ALA A 49 -2.92 -11.27 -14.31
C ALA A 49 -2.62 -9.83 -13.87
N LYS A 50 -3.67 -9.08 -13.56
CA LYS A 50 -3.59 -7.76 -12.90
C LYS A 50 -4.35 -7.83 -11.58
N PRO A 51 -3.68 -7.62 -10.43
CA PRO A 51 -2.25 -7.31 -10.27
C PRO A 51 -1.32 -8.47 -10.68
N THR A 52 -0.04 -8.17 -10.88
CA THR A 52 0.97 -9.19 -11.17
C THR A 52 1.28 -9.96 -9.90
N TYR A 53 1.09 -11.27 -9.91
CA TYR A 53 1.45 -12.14 -8.80
C TYR A 53 2.86 -12.69 -9.03
N TYR A 54 3.65 -12.71 -7.96
CA TYR A 54 4.90 -13.44 -7.92
C TYR A 54 4.67 -14.74 -7.17
N TYR A 55 5.35 -15.78 -7.60
CA TYR A 55 5.29 -17.07 -6.92
C TYR A 55 6.67 -17.70 -6.86
N TYR A 56 6.90 -18.43 -5.81
CA TYR A 56 8.02 -19.32 -5.78
C TYR A 56 7.58 -20.71 -5.34
N VAL A 57 8.19 -21.73 -5.93
CA VAL A 57 7.93 -23.13 -5.63
C VAL A 57 9.24 -23.73 -5.17
N PHE A 58 9.22 -24.33 -4.01
CA PHE A 58 10.32 -25.12 -3.49
C PHE A 58 9.89 -26.58 -3.49
N GLU A 59 10.62 -27.43 -4.18
CA GLU A 59 10.34 -28.86 -4.30
C GLU A 59 11.55 -29.66 -3.82
N THR A 60 11.35 -30.63 -2.96
CA THR A 60 12.37 -31.57 -2.51
C THR A 60 11.77 -32.96 -2.23
N ALA A 61 12.60 -34.00 -2.24
CA ALA A 61 12.17 -35.30 -1.79
C ALA A 61 12.47 -35.48 -0.29
N TYR A 62 11.44 -35.83 0.48
CA TYR A 62 11.62 -36.15 1.89
C TYR A 62 12.39 -37.47 2.05
N GLN A 63 13.53 -37.42 2.71
CA GLN A 63 14.35 -38.64 2.96
C GLN A 63 14.47 -38.98 4.45
N ASN A 64 14.82 -38.03 5.28
CA ASN A 64 14.99 -38.24 6.73
C ASN A 64 14.72 -36.93 7.46
N GLY A 65 13.88 -36.92 8.48
CA GLY A 65 13.60 -35.75 9.31
C GLY A 65 12.50 -36.05 10.32
N VAL A 66 12.21 -35.09 11.19
CA VAL A 66 11.10 -35.19 12.14
C VAL A 66 9.84 -34.67 11.43
N ILE A 67 8.89 -35.56 11.19
CA ILE A 67 7.59 -35.17 10.65
C ILE A 67 6.70 -34.72 11.81
N PRO A 68 6.17 -33.48 11.80
CA PRO A 68 5.17 -33.07 12.77
C PRO A 68 3.96 -34.02 12.77
N ASN A 69 3.40 -34.28 13.93
CA ASN A 69 2.25 -35.19 14.06
C ASN A 69 1.06 -34.81 13.17
N SER A 70 0.87 -33.51 12.90
CA SER A 70 -0.16 -33.00 12.01
C SER A 70 0.03 -33.39 10.54
N LEU A 71 1.25 -33.75 10.13
CA LEU A 71 1.61 -34.07 8.74
C LEU A 71 2.03 -35.53 8.54
N SER A 72 2.08 -36.35 9.61
CA SER A 72 2.56 -37.74 9.57
C SER A 72 1.77 -38.66 8.64
N GLY A 73 0.51 -38.35 8.33
CA GLY A 73 -0.30 -39.08 7.37
C GLY A 73 -0.16 -38.63 5.92
N VAL A 74 0.48 -37.50 5.67
CA VAL A 74 0.58 -36.86 4.35
C VAL A 74 1.99 -37.01 3.78
N ILE A 75 3.01 -36.87 4.62
CA ILE A 75 4.41 -36.92 4.22
C ILE A 75 4.88 -38.36 4.21
N GLN A 76 5.35 -38.85 3.08
CA GLN A 76 5.88 -40.18 2.90
C GLN A 76 7.34 -40.11 2.41
N LYS A 77 8.17 -41.05 2.85
CA LYS A 77 9.55 -41.19 2.38
C LYS A 77 9.59 -41.31 0.86
N ASP A 78 10.59 -40.72 0.24
CA ASP A 78 10.86 -40.75 -1.21
C ASP A 78 9.71 -40.13 -2.08
N ARG A 79 8.80 -39.34 -1.47
CA ARG A 79 7.83 -38.53 -2.20
C ARG A 79 8.28 -37.09 -2.27
N ALA A 80 7.99 -36.46 -3.40
CA ALA A 80 8.22 -35.02 -3.56
C ALA A 80 7.31 -34.23 -2.64
N LEU A 81 7.90 -33.26 -1.95
CA LEU A 81 7.20 -32.23 -1.20
C LEU A 81 7.38 -30.92 -1.96
N ALA A 82 6.30 -30.19 -2.18
CA ALA A 82 6.36 -28.89 -2.81
C ALA A 82 5.66 -27.85 -1.93
N GLU A 83 6.32 -26.74 -1.71
CA GLU A 83 5.75 -25.55 -1.11
C GLU A 83 5.53 -24.52 -2.21
N LEU A 84 4.33 -23.97 -2.30
CA LEU A 84 3.99 -22.89 -3.21
C LEU A 84 3.69 -21.64 -2.41
N VAL A 85 4.57 -20.65 -2.48
CA VAL A 85 4.33 -19.33 -1.93
C VAL A 85 3.88 -18.37 -3.04
N VAL A 86 2.72 -17.78 -2.88
CA VAL A 86 2.19 -16.80 -3.81
C VAL A 86 2.23 -15.44 -3.14
N ILE A 87 3.11 -14.56 -3.63
CA ILE A 87 3.20 -13.18 -3.19
C ILE A 87 2.29 -12.34 -4.07
N ALA A 88 1.16 -11.93 -3.54
CA ALA A 88 0.36 -10.88 -4.14
C ALA A 88 0.99 -9.54 -3.78
N PRO A 89 1.32 -8.67 -4.76
CA PRO A 89 1.66 -7.30 -4.40
C PRO A 89 0.43 -6.73 -3.68
N GLU A 90 0.65 -6.27 -2.46
CA GLU A 90 -0.39 -5.53 -1.77
C GLU A 90 -0.76 -4.36 -2.69
N GLN A 91 -2.03 -4.22 -3.03
CA GLN A 91 -2.48 -3.06 -3.80
C GLN A 91 -2.33 -1.83 -2.91
N MET A 92 -1.13 -1.26 -2.89
CA MET A 92 -0.86 -0.01 -2.16
C MET A 92 -1.78 1.12 -2.62
N GLU A 93 -2.27 1.07 -3.86
CA GLU A 93 -3.19 2.08 -4.39
C GLU A 93 -4.54 2.07 -3.67
N GLU A 94 -5.11 0.92 -3.30
CA GLU A 94 -6.38 0.88 -2.57
C GLU A 94 -6.24 1.31 -1.10
N ARG A 95 -5.15 0.99 -0.43
CA ARG A 95 -4.90 1.45 0.94
C ARG A 95 -4.54 2.93 1.03
N MET A 96 -3.97 3.51 -0.02
CA MET A 96 -3.70 4.95 -0.08
C MET A 96 -4.91 5.77 -0.53
N ALA A 97 -5.90 5.15 -1.17
CA ALA A 97 -7.02 5.89 -1.76
C ALA A 97 -8.17 6.17 -0.79
N PHE A 98 -8.40 5.33 0.20
CA PHE A 98 -9.59 5.44 1.02
C PHE A 98 -9.31 5.30 2.51
N VAL A 99 -9.54 6.38 3.25
CA VAL A 99 -9.49 6.41 4.72
C VAL A 99 -10.91 6.71 5.22
N ASN A 100 -11.48 5.84 6.03
CA ASN A 100 -12.83 6.04 6.55
C ASN A 100 -12.85 7.05 7.72
N ALA A 101 -14.04 7.51 8.10
CA ALA A 101 -14.21 8.55 9.14
C ALA A 101 -13.61 8.16 10.50
N LEU A 102 -13.65 6.88 10.88
CA LEU A 102 -13.09 6.40 12.14
C LEU A 102 -11.57 6.45 12.12
N GLU A 103 -10.95 6.00 11.03
CA GLU A 103 -9.51 6.07 10.82
C GLU A 103 -9.01 7.52 10.74
N MET A 104 -9.78 8.40 10.07
CA MET A 104 -9.49 9.84 10.06
C MET A 104 -9.50 10.42 11.48
N SER A 105 -10.53 10.12 12.28
CA SER A 105 -10.62 10.59 13.67
C SER A 105 -9.42 10.12 14.49
N ARG A 106 -9.11 8.84 14.41
CA ARG A 106 -7.97 8.26 15.12
C ARG A 106 -6.64 8.92 14.72
N SER A 107 -6.38 9.09 13.43
CA SER A 107 -5.16 9.73 12.94
C SER A 107 -5.07 11.20 13.39
N LEU A 108 -6.19 11.93 13.39
CA LEU A 108 -6.25 13.31 13.88
C LEU A 108 -6.00 13.39 15.40
N ASP A 109 -6.41 12.40 16.17
CA ASP A 109 -6.18 12.36 17.61
C ASP A 109 -4.74 11.94 17.96
N GLU A 110 -4.17 10.98 17.22
CA GLU A 110 -2.83 10.44 17.46
C GLU A 110 -1.71 11.33 16.91
N SER A 111 -1.88 11.87 15.69
CA SER A 111 -0.82 12.59 14.96
C SER A 111 -1.17 14.03 14.60
N GLY A 112 -2.38 14.49 14.91
CA GLY A 112 -2.86 15.83 14.56
C GLY A 112 -3.21 16.00 13.08
N ARG A 113 -2.97 15.00 12.23
CA ARG A 113 -3.20 15.08 10.78
C ARG A 113 -3.53 13.73 10.16
N VAL A 114 -4.16 13.76 8.98
CA VAL A 114 -4.38 12.58 8.14
C VAL A 114 -4.24 12.94 6.66
N ALA A 115 -3.49 12.14 5.90
CA ALA A 115 -3.36 12.29 4.47
C ALA A 115 -4.50 11.59 3.73
N LEU A 116 -5.10 12.28 2.77
CA LEU A 116 -6.19 11.79 1.94
C LEU A 116 -5.74 11.69 0.48
N TYR A 117 -5.62 10.48 -0.02
CA TYR A 117 -5.26 10.21 -1.42
C TYR A 117 -6.47 10.04 -2.34
N GLY A 118 -7.66 9.89 -1.77
CA GLY A 118 -8.93 9.78 -2.52
C GLY A 118 -9.58 11.10 -2.90
N ILE A 119 -8.86 12.22 -2.88
CA ILE A 119 -9.31 13.52 -3.37
C ILE A 119 -8.62 13.81 -4.70
N TYR A 120 -9.36 13.74 -5.78
CA TYR A 120 -8.85 13.85 -7.14
C TYR A 120 -9.25 15.16 -7.80
N PHE A 121 -8.34 15.69 -8.61
CA PHE A 121 -8.56 16.89 -9.42
C PHE A 121 -8.22 16.61 -10.87
N ASP A 122 -8.80 17.38 -11.78
CA ASP A 122 -8.33 17.41 -13.15
C ASP A 122 -6.89 17.92 -13.22
N THR A 123 -6.16 17.50 -14.25
CA THR A 123 -4.78 17.95 -14.48
C THR A 123 -4.73 19.49 -14.54
N ASP A 124 -3.82 20.09 -13.78
CA ASP A 124 -3.61 21.54 -13.66
C ASP A 124 -4.85 22.35 -13.25
N LYS A 125 -5.89 21.69 -12.73
CA LYS A 125 -7.11 22.35 -12.27
C LYS A 125 -7.35 22.12 -10.77
N ASN A 126 -8.28 22.90 -10.26
CA ASN A 126 -8.83 22.77 -8.92
C ASN A 126 -10.29 22.25 -8.92
N THR A 127 -10.75 21.74 -10.06
CA THR A 127 -12.06 21.08 -10.18
C THR A 127 -11.97 19.70 -9.59
N LEU A 128 -12.81 19.42 -8.58
CA LEU A 128 -12.93 18.09 -7.97
C LEU A 128 -13.54 17.11 -8.96
N ARG A 129 -12.93 15.95 -9.08
CA ARG A 129 -13.47 14.86 -9.88
C ARG A 129 -14.53 14.08 -9.10
N PRO A 130 -15.52 13.46 -9.81
CA PRO A 130 -16.55 12.64 -9.17
C PRO A 130 -16.00 11.50 -8.30
N ASP A 131 -14.83 10.95 -8.65
CA ASP A 131 -14.15 9.89 -7.91
C ASP A 131 -13.74 10.32 -6.48
N SER A 132 -13.75 11.63 -6.17
CA SER A 132 -13.51 12.15 -4.82
C SER A 132 -14.71 12.00 -3.88
N LEU A 133 -15.89 11.67 -4.41
CA LEU A 133 -17.14 11.64 -3.65
C LEU A 133 -17.09 10.72 -2.41
N PRO A 134 -16.57 9.48 -2.49
CA PRO A 134 -16.49 8.62 -1.31
C PRO A 134 -15.68 9.24 -0.17
N THR A 135 -14.53 9.83 -0.47
CA THR A 135 -13.66 10.47 0.53
C THR A 135 -14.31 11.71 1.14
N LEU A 136 -14.98 12.54 0.32
CA LEU A 136 -15.73 13.71 0.81
C LEU A 136 -16.85 13.29 1.78
N GLN A 137 -17.55 12.20 1.49
CA GLN A 137 -18.59 11.66 2.38
C GLN A 137 -18.02 11.19 3.73
N GLU A 138 -16.85 10.58 3.74
CA GLU A 138 -16.19 10.20 5.00
C GLU A 138 -15.75 11.41 5.82
N ILE A 139 -15.28 12.50 5.18
CA ILE A 139 -15.00 13.76 5.88
C ILE A 139 -16.30 14.32 6.51
N VAL A 140 -17.41 14.26 5.80
CA VAL A 140 -18.71 14.71 6.32
C VAL A 140 -19.14 13.85 7.51
N LYS A 141 -18.98 12.53 7.44
CA LYS A 141 -19.28 11.62 8.56
C LYS A 141 -18.40 11.93 9.79
N LEU A 142 -17.10 12.13 9.58
CA LEU A 142 -16.15 12.52 10.63
C LEU A 142 -16.63 13.79 11.34
N LEU A 143 -16.94 14.85 10.58
CA LEU A 143 -17.35 16.14 11.14
C LEU A 143 -18.74 16.10 11.77
N SER A 144 -19.63 15.23 11.28
CA SER A 144 -20.96 15.02 11.87
C SER A 144 -20.88 14.27 13.20
N ALA A 145 -19.99 13.28 13.29
CA ALA A 145 -19.74 12.55 14.54
C ALA A 145 -19.01 13.42 15.60
N ASN A 146 -18.30 14.47 15.16
CA ASN A 146 -17.51 15.36 16.02
C ASN A 146 -17.94 16.83 15.85
N PRO A 147 -19.07 17.28 16.43
CA PRO A 147 -19.64 18.61 16.15
C PRO A 147 -18.72 19.78 16.50
N GLN A 148 -17.85 19.63 17.48
CA GLN A 148 -16.89 20.68 17.92
C GLN A 148 -15.56 20.65 17.15
N MET A 149 -15.30 19.60 16.36
CA MET A 149 -14.05 19.47 15.62
C MET A 149 -13.94 20.54 14.55
N LYS A 150 -12.79 21.19 14.52
CA LYS A 150 -12.39 22.12 13.47
C LYS A 150 -11.15 21.57 12.79
N ILE A 151 -11.07 21.72 11.48
CA ILE A 151 -9.97 21.21 10.67
C ILE A 151 -9.47 22.23 9.67
N HIS A 152 -8.18 22.16 9.37
CA HIS A 152 -7.58 22.78 8.21
C HIS A 152 -7.49 21.76 7.09
N VAL A 153 -7.92 22.13 5.89
CA VAL A 153 -7.72 21.36 4.66
C VAL A 153 -6.46 21.89 4.00
N VAL A 154 -5.43 21.07 3.87
CA VAL A 154 -4.12 21.47 3.35
C VAL A 154 -3.85 20.74 2.04
N GLY A 155 -3.64 21.50 0.97
CA GLY A 155 -3.27 20.94 -0.35
C GLY A 155 -1.76 20.83 -0.51
N HIS A 156 -1.33 19.77 -1.19
CA HIS A 156 0.06 19.52 -1.53
C HIS A 156 0.18 19.18 -3.03
N THR A 157 1.37 19.40 -3.59
CA THR A 157 1.74 19.03 -4.95
C THR A 157 3.03 18.20 -4.96
N ASP A 158 3.34 17.61 -6.09
CA ASP A 158 4.68 17.18 -6.41
C ASP A 158 5.57 18.37 -6.81
N ASN A 159 6.78 18.10 -7.29
CA ASN A 159 7.75 19.12 -7.71
C ASN A 159 7.64 19.53 -9.19
N GLN A 160 6.60 19.15 -9.91
CA GLN A 160 6.42 19.56 -11.29
C GLN A 160 5.92 21.01 -11.35
N GLY A 161 6.58 21.84 -12.15
CA GLY A 161 6.28 23.29 -12.26
C GLY A 161 7.05 24.15 -11.26
N THR A 162 6.70 25.46 -11.22
CA THR A 162 7.37 26.41 -10.35
C THR A 162 6.85 26.37 -8.92
N PRO A 163 7.65 26.74 -7.91
CA PRO A 163 7.19 26.79 -6.51
C PRO A 163 5.95 27.67 -6.30
N ASP A 164 5.91 28.86 -6.89
CA ASP A 164 4.77 29.79 -6.75
C ASP A 164 3.51 29.23 -7.38
N TYR A 165 3.63 28.62 -8.55
CA TYR A 165 2.50 27.94 -9.20
C TYR A 165 1.94 26.82 -8.33
N ASN A 166 2.81 25.96 -7.78
CA ASN A 166 2.41 24.85 -6.94
C ASN A 166 1.78 25.32 -5.62
N LEU A 167 2.29 26.38 -5.04
CA LEU A 167 1.72 26.98 -3.84
C LEU A 167 0.29 27.50 -4.11
N ASP A 168 0.08 28.23 -5.20
CA ASP A 168 -1.24 28.71 -5.59
C ASP A 168 -2.19 27.57 -5.97
N LEU A 169 -1.74 26.58 -6.77
CA LEU A 169 -2.54 25.43 -7.17
C LEU A 169 -3.02 24.63 -5.95
N SER A 170 -2.13 24.34 -5.02
CA SER A 170 -2.46 23.61 -3.80
C SER A 170 -3.48 24.36 -2.93
N ARG A 171 -3.35 25.69 -2.81
CA ARG A 171 -4.31 26.54 -2.09
C ARG A 171 -5.68 26.51 -2.75
N ARG A 172 -5.75 26.67 -4.09
CA ARG A 172 -7.02 26.60 -4.84
C ARG A 172 -7.69 25.23 -4.72
N ARG A 173 -6.93 24.14 -4.72
CA ARG A 173 -7.44 22.78 -4.52
C ARG A 173 -8.04 22.60 -3.13
N ALA A 174 -7.33 22.99 -2.09
CA ALA A 174 -7.85 22.96 -0.72
C ALA A 174 -9.13 23.80 -0.56
N ALA A 175 -9.16 25.01 -1.15
CA ALA A 175 -10.34 25.86 -1.15
C ALA A 175 -11.53 25.22 -1.88
N SER A 176 -11.30 24.44 -2.93
CA SER A 176 -12.37 23.71 -3.63
C SER A 176 -12.96 22.59 -2.76
N VAL A 177 -12.15 21.88 -1.99
CA VAL A 177 -12.64 20.88 -1.02
C VAL A 177 -13.49 21.56 0.05
N VAL A 178 -13.02 22.66 0.65
CA VAL A 178 -13.79 23.40 1.67
C VAL A 178 -15.11 23.91 1.08
N ARG A 179 -15.10 24.43 -0.13
CA ARG A 179 -16.32 24.91 -0.80
C ARG A 179 -17.32 23.79 -1.04
N GLU A 180 -16.86 22.61 -1.48
CA GLU A 180 -17.72 21.45 -1.68
C GLU A 180 -18.35 21.01 -0.34
N LEU A 181 -17.55 20.89 0.72
CA LEU A 181 -18.02 20.52 2.05
C LEU A 181 -19.05 21.52 2.62
N THR A 182 -18.84 22.81 2.40
CA THR A 182 -19.76 23.84 2.90
C THR A 182 -21.02 23.97 2.04
N ALA A 183 -20.87 24.07 0.72
CA ALA A 183 -21.99 24.40 -0.16
C ALA A 183 -22.91 23.20 -0.40
N LYS A 184 -22.35 21.99 -0.52
CA LYS A 184 -23.12 20.78 -0.86
C LYS A 184 -23.50 19.94 0.35
N TYR A 185 -22.63 19.88 1.35
CA TYR A 185 -22.85 19.03 2.52
C TYR A 185 -23.21 19.80 3.78
N GLY A 186 -23.29 21.13 3.71
CA GLY A 186 -23.77 21.98 4.82
C GLY A 186 -22.83 22.05 6.02
N VAL A 187 -21.55 21.67 5.86
CA VAL A 187 -20.57 21.83 6.94
C VAL A 187 -20.37 23.31 7.23
N ALA A 188 -20.48 23.70 8.51
CA ALA A 188 -20.34 25.10 8.90
C ALA A 188 -18.94 25.64 8.51
N ALA A 189 -18.92 26.77 7.77
CA ALA A 189 -17.66 27.36 7.29
C ALA A 189 -16.70 27.74 8.44
N SER A 190 -17.22 28.06 9.62
CA SER A 190 -16.42 28.36 10.81
C SER A 190 -15.61 27.18 11.36
N ARG A 191 -15.86 25.99 10.83
CA ARG A 191 -15.14 24.75 11.22
C ARG A 191 -14.02 24.36 10.23
N LEU A 192 -13.93 25.06 9.10
CA LEU A 192 -13.06 24.70 8.00
C LEU A 192 -12.19 25.88 7.58
N ASN A 193 -10.89 25.65 7.44
CA ASN A 193 -9.98 26.57 6.75
C ASN A 193 -9.24 25.82 5.63
N SER A 194 -8.77 26.54 4.62
CA SER A 194 -8.00 25.99 3.52
C SER A 194 -6.63 26.62 3.41
N PHE A 195 -5.60 25.80 3.25
CA PHE A 195 -4.22 26.22 3.05
C PHE A 195 -3.58 25.45 1.90
N GLY A 196 -2.57 26.06 1.28
CA GLY A 196 -1.71 25.39 0.31
C GLY A 196 -0.29 25.29 0.85
N CYS A 197 0.28 24.11 0.74
CA CYS A 197 1.68 23.84 1.08
C CYS A 197 2.55 23.67 -0.17
N GLY A 198 1.94 23.55 -1.34
CA GLY A 198 2.67 23.33 -2.59
C GLY A 198 3.56 22.10 -2.51
N LEU A 199 4.79 22.24 -3.01
CA LEU A 199 5.81 21.19 -3.04
C LEU A 199 6.69 21.15 -1.77
N PHE A 200 6.46 22.03 -0.78
CA PHE A 200 7.38 22.25 0.33
C PHE A 200 7.30 21.22 1.47
N ALA A 201 6.34 20.31 1.43
CA ALA A 201 6.22 19.24 2.43
C ALA A 201 6.05 17.87 1.75
N PRO A 202 7.09 17.37 1.06
CA PRO A 202 7.04 16.06 0.44
C PRO A 202 7.01 14.96 1.51
N VAL A 203 6.26 13.89 1.24
CA VAL A 203 6.21 12.66 2.06
C VAL A 203 6.93 11.51 1.40
N ALA A 204 7.32 11.68 0.14
CA ALA A 204 8.11 10.73 -0.62
C ALA A 204 9.03 11.46 -1.62
N SER A 205 10.02 10.75 -2.18
CA SER A 205 10.90 11.30 -3.22
C SER A 205 10.08 11.68 -4.47
N ASN A 206 10.40 12.84 -5.05
CA ASN A 206 9.83 13.28 -6.32
C ASN A 206 10.51 12.68 -7.56
N GLU A 207 11.50 11.83 -7.40
CA GLU A 207 12.23 11.22 -8.52
C GLU A 207 11.42 10.14 -9.23
N SER A 208 10.57 9.41 -8.48
CA SER A 208 9.68 8.42 -9.05
C SER A 208 8.23 8.93 -9.18
N GLU A 209 7.46 8.32 -10.10
CA GLU A 209 6.03 8.66 -10.21
C GLU A 209 5.23 8.22 -8.99
N GLU A 210 5.58 7.10 -8.39
CA GLU A 210 4.96 6.61 -7.16
C GLU A 210 5.17 7.60 -6.00
N GLY A 211 6.36 8.17 -5.91
CA GLY A 211 6.66 9.19 -4.90
C GLY A 211 5.93 10.51 -5.18
N ARG A 212 5.89 10.96 -6.43
CA ARG A 212 5.11 12.13 -6.83
C ARG A 212 3.63 11.95 -6.55
N ALA A 213 3.07 10.77 -6.83
CA ALA A 213 1.68 10.45 -6.53
C ALA A 213 1.36 10.60 -5.03
N LYS A 214 2.27 10.19 -4.14
CA LYS A 214 2.15 10.39 -2.69
C LYS A 214 2.22 11.86 -2.30
N ASN A 215 2.97 12.67 -3.03
CA ASN A 215 3.08 14.11 -2.75
C ASN A 215 1.84 14.88 -3.22
N ARG A 216 1.15 14.46 -4.29
CA ARG A 216 -0.12 15.02 -4.76
C ARG A 216 -1.28 14.56 -3.86
N ARG A 217 -1.44 15.19 -2.70
CA ARG A 217 -2.44 14.81 -1.69
C ARG A 217 -3.15 16.02 -1.07
N VAL A 218 -4.22 15.72 -0.37
CA VAL A 218 -4.86 16.65 0.57
C VAL A 218 -4.67 16.09 1.97
N GLU A 219 -4.34 16.95 2.94
CA GLU A 219 -4.31 16.58 4.35
C GLU A 219 -5.43 17.28 5.11
N LEU A 220 -6.02 16.58 6.08
CA LEU A 220 -6.78 17.22 7.15
C LEU A 220 -5.85 17.36 8.34
N VAL A 221 -5.84 18.58 8.92
CA VAL A 221 -5.03 18.90 10.10
C VAL A 221 -5.97 19.38 11.20
N LYS A 222 -5.86 18.82 12.38
CA LYS A 222 -6.67 19.22 13.54
C LYS A 222 -6.32 20.63 13.94
N TRP A 223 -7.36 21.46 14.16
CA TRP A 223 -7.18 22.85 14.57
C TRP A 223 -7.02 22.95 16.07
#